data_f7772bc143d53355c0d9e5509e48e7b0
#
_entry.id   f7772bc143d53355c0d9e5509e48e7b0
#
_cell.length_a   1.000
_cell.length_b   1.000
_cell.length_c   1.000
_cell.angle_alpha   90.00
_cell.angle_beta   90.00
_cell.angle_gamma   90.00
#
_symmetry.space_group_name_H-M   'P 1'
#
loop_
_entity.id
_entity.type
_entity.pdbx_description
1 polymer ?
#
loop_
_entity_poly.entity_id
_entity_poly.type
_entity_poly.pdbx_seq_one_letter_code
_entity_poly.pdbx_strand_id
1 'polypeptide(L)'
;MKEYVENIKSNFIGTIIDIETIGNFCNFYDSRRYMNIAPVIFGYINQEGLSILCAKNKDSIDKLKQKAIEILDTLEKPFHAFNCDFESGVFFHNLNKKVVFDKELNTEKYEAKRNAVPFLKISQYNDPFFDNGKLCMESWLKGEIDKSIAHNRSCLLKERDILLKRGFRKPDELKFNKE
;
A
#
# COMPACT_ATOMS: atom_id res chain seq x y z
N MET A 1 -12.20 -12.66 -5.73
CA MET A 1 -11.70 -11.30 -5.52
C MET A 1 -12.88 -10.44 -5.09
N LYS A 2 -12.66 -9.45 -4.19
CA LYS A 2 -13.64 -8.45 -3.75
C LYS A 2 -13.12 -7.07 -4.17
N GLU A 3 -14.03 -6.22 -4.63
CA GLU A 3 -13.71 -4.84 -5.03
C GLU A 3 -14.47 -3.88 -4.12
N TYR A 4 -13.82 -2.78 -3.77
CA TYR A 4 -14.41 -1.67 -3.04
C TYR A 4 -14.05 -0.38 -3.76
N VAL A 5 -15.05 0.47 -4.02
CA VAL A 5 -14.87 1.77 -4.69
C VAL A 5 -15.59 2.84 -3.89
N GLU A 6 -14.94 3.96 -3.70
CA GLU A 6 -15.50 5.12 -3.01
C GLU A 6 -15.21 6.40 -3.80
N ASN A 7 -16.26 7.15 -4.10
CA ASN A 7 -16.14 8.42 -4.80
C ASN A 7 -15.73 9.52 -3.80
N ILE A 8 -14.44 9.67 -3.60
CA ILE A 8 -13.85 10.71 -2.74
C ILE A 8 -13.01 11.63 -3.60
N LYS A 9 -13.37 12.90 -3.66
CA LYS A 9 -12.55 13.90 -4.33
C LYS A 9 -11.30 14.18 -3.52
N SER A 10 -10.15 14.06 -4.14
CA SER A 10 -8.84 14.35 -3.55
C SER A 10 -8.17 15.48 -4.34
N ASN A 11 -7.57 16.41 -3.61
CA ASN A 11 -6.93 17.59 -4.21
C ASN A 11 -5.40 17.45 -4.20
N PHE A 12 -4.90 16.44 -4.92
CA PHE A 12 -3.47 16.25 -5.19
C PHE A 12 -3.28 15.63 -6.57
N ILE A 13 -2.08 15.74 -7.13
CA ILE A 13 -1.72 15.19 -8.44
C ILE A 13 -1.08 13.82 -8.27
N GLY A 14 -1.46 12.86 -9.13
CA GLY A 14 -0.95 11.51 -9.16
C GLY A 14 -1.76 10.52 -8.33
N THR A 15 -1.14 9.41 -7.97
CA THR A 15 -1.80 8.29 -7.30
C THR A 15 -1.03 7.86 -6.06
N ILE A 16 -1.69 7.76 -4.93
CA ILE A 16 -1.18 7.09 -3.73
C ILE A 16 -1.55 5.61 -3.82
N ILE A 17 -0.59 4.74 -3.57
CA ILE A 17 -0.76 3.28 -3.60
C ILE A 17 -0.36 2.72 -2.25
N ASP A 18 -1.22 1.87 -1.67
CA ASP A 18 -0.98 1.15 -0.42
C ASP A 18 -1.42 -0.30 -0.58
N ILE A 19 -0.59 -1.24 -0.14
CA ILE A 19 -0.84 -2.67 -0.26
C ILE A 19 -0.82 -3.36 1.09
N GLU A 20 -1.67 -4.39 1.24
CA GLU A 20 -1.58 -5.30 2.37
C GLU A 20 -1.07 -6.66 1.91
N THR A 21 -0.30 -7.32 2.76
CA THR A 21 0.43 -8.52 2.38
C THR A 21 0.32 -9.62 3.40
N ILE A 22 0.63 -10.85 2.97
CA ILE A 22 0.88 -12.01 3.84
C ILE A 22 2.31 -12.50 3.63
N GLY A 23 2.85 -13.20 4.60
CA GLY A 23 4.21 -13.76 4.55
C GLY A 23 5.16 -13.09 5.53
N ASN A 24 6.44 -13.36 5.37
CA ASN A 24 7.49 -12.87 6.27
C ASN A 24 8.62 -12.21 5.49
N PHE A 25 9.18 -11.17 6.08
CA PHE A 25 10.37 -10.52 5.55
C PHE A 25 11.57 -11.47 5.58
N CYS A 26 12.37 -11.45 4.50
CA CYS A 26 13.67 -12.10 4.47
C CYS A 26 14.74 -11.17 5.08
N ASN A 27 15.81 -11.78 5.61
CA ASN A 27 16.91 -11.03 6.22
C ASN A 27 17.91 -10.50 5.15
N PHE A 28 17.43 -9.57 4.32
CA PHE A 28 18.23 -8.84 3.33
C PHE A 28 18.03 -7.33 3.48
N TYR A 29 18.99 -6.55 2.99
CA TYR A 29 18.95 -5.07 2.99
C TYR A 29 18.61 -4.48 1.62
N ASP A 30 18.14 -5.29 0.69
CA ASP A 30 17.70 -4.92 -0.65
C ASP A 30 16.30 -5.50 -0.96
N SER A 31 15.87 -5.48 -2.23
CA SER A 31 14.54 -5.94 -2.62
C SER A 31 14.25 -7.39 -2.26
N ARG A 32 15.26 -8.25 -2.08
CA ARG A 32 15.08 -9.65 -1.64
C ARG A 32 14.43 -9.77 -0.26
N ARG A 33 14.45 -8.70 0.53
CA ARG A 33 13.70 -8.63 1.78
C ARG A 33 12.22 -8.98 1.60
N TYR A 34 11.66 -8.71 0.41
CA TYR A 34 10.23 -8.80 0.10
C TYR A 34 9.86 -10.05 -0.73
N MET A 35 10.81 -10.96 -1.01
CA MET A 35 10.58 -12.09 -1.92
C MET A 35 9.55 -13.11 -1.40
N ASN A 36 9.41 -13.24 -0.07
CA ASN A 36 8.46 -14.17 0.57
C ASN A 36 7.17 -13.50 1.05
N ILE A 37 6.86 -12.33 0.52
CA ILE A 37 5.67 -11.55 0.86
C ILE A 37 4.74 -11.50 -0.35
N ALA A 38 3.50 -11.94 -0.20
CA ALA A 38 2.50 -11.89 -1.26
C ALA A 38 1.45 -10.80 -1.01
N PRO A 39 1.13 -9.94 -2.00
CA PRO A 39 0.07 -8.95 -1.86
C PRO A 39 -1.30 -9.65 -1.84
N VAL A 40 -2.14 -9.26 -0.89
CA VAL A 40 -3.52 -9.75 -0.74
C VAL A 40 -4.55 -8.63 -0.89
N ILE A 41 -4.11 -7.38 -0.74
CA ILE A 41 -4.89 -6.18 -1.03
C ILE A 41 -4.01 -5.23 -1.86
N PHE A 42 -4.61 -4.67 -2.90
CA PHE A 42 -4.05 -3.60 -3.71
C PHE A 42 -5.04 -2.44 -3.67
N GLY A 43 -4.65 -1.35 -3.03
CA GLY A 43 -5.44 -0.14 -2.91
C GLY A 43 -4.76 1.07 -3.51
N TYR A 44 -5.57 1.98 -4.05
CA TYR A 44 -5.08 3.27 -4.52
C TYR A 44 -6.12 4.37 -4.36
N ILE A 45 -5.65 5.61 -4.25
CA ILE A 45 -6.46 6.82 -4.24
C ILE A 45 -5.82 7.88 -5.14
N ASN A 46 -6.65 8.55 -5.92
CA ASN A 46 -6.27 9.66 -6.80
C ASN A 46 -7.41 10.71 -6.86
N GLN A 47 -7.39 11.59 -7.86
CA GLN A 47 -8.45 12.60 -8.04
C GLN A 47 -9.82 12.01 -8.39
N GLU A 48 -9.86 10.82 -9.00
CA GLU A 48 -11.10 10.15 -9.41
C GLU A 48 -11.80 9.43 -8.25
N GLY A 49 -11.05 9.04 -7.22
CA GLY A 49 -11.57 8.37 -6.05
C GLY A 49 -10.63 7.38 -5.42
N LEU A 50 -11.19 6.49 -4.62
CA LEU A 50 -10.49 5.43 -3.93
C LEU A 50 -10.99 4.07 -4.42
N SER A 51 -10.07 3.18 -4.75
CA SER A 51 -10.37 1.82 -5.18
C SER A 51 -9.48 0.82 -4.47
N ILE A 52 -10.07 -0.31 -4.08
CA ILE A 52 -9.39 -1.41 -3.41
C ILE A 52 -9.79 -2.73 -4.05
N LEU A 53 -8.79 -3.53 -4.40
CA LEU A 53 -8.94 -4.92 -4.79
C LEU A 53 -8.44 -5.82 -3.67
N CYS A 54 -9.21 -6.81 -3.27
CA CYS A 54 -8.86 -7.74 -2.23
C CYS A 54 -9.02 -9.19 -2.71
N ALA A 55 -7.97 -10.00 -2.56
CA ALA A 55 -8.07 -11.44 -2.70
C ALA A 55 -8.92 -12.00 -1.55
N LYS A 56 -9.94 -12.83 -1.85
CA LYS A 56 -10.80 -13.41 -0.81
C LYS A 56 -10.15 -14.59 -0.06
N ASN A 57 -9.18 -15.23 -0.71
CA ASN A 57 -8.45 -16.39 -0.22
C ASN A 57 -7.14 -16.54 -1.02
N LYS A 58 -6.31 -17.51 -0.66
CA LYS A 58 -5.02 -17.75 -1.32
C LYS A 58 -5.15 -18.04 -2.82
N ASP A 59 -6.19 -18.75 -3.25
CA ASP A 59 -6.42 -19.11 -4.66
C ASP A 59 -6.73 -17.91 -5.54
N SER A 60 -7.17 -16.80 -4.95
CA SER A 60 -7.47 -15.56 -5.68
C SER A 60 -6.32 -14.55 -5.72
N ILE A 61 -5.16 -14.86 -5.12
CA ILE A 61 -3.99 -13.96 -5.09
C ILE A 61 -3.44 -13.72 -6.50
N ASP A 62 -3.31 -14.76 -7.33
CA ASP A 62 -2.76 -14.58 -8.68
C ASP A 62 -3.69 -13.74 -9.57
N LYS A 63 -5.00 -13.87 -9.39
CA LYS A 63 -5.97 -12.99 -10.05
C LYS A 63 -5.82 -11.54 -9.59
N LEU A 64 -5.57 -11.31 -8.30
CA LEU A 64 -5.29 -9.97 -7.77
C LEU A 64 -4.02 -9.39 -8.40
N LYS A 65 -2.93 -10.17 -8.46
CA LYS A 65 -1.66 -9.73 -9.07
C LYS A 65 -1.82 -9.31 -10.52
N GLN A 66 -2.50 -10.12 -11.33
CA GLN A 66 -2.79 -9.80 -12.74
C GLN A 66 -3.57 -8.50 -12.87
N LYS A 67 -4.63 -8.34 -12.06
CA LYS A 67 -5.45 -7.14 -12.09
C LYS A 67 -4.68 -5.90 -11.62
N ALA A 68 -3.84 -6.04 -10.59
CA ALA A 68 -2.98 -4.95 -10.12
C ALA A 68 -2.00 -4.49 -11.20
N ILE A 69 -1.41 -5.41 -11.99
CA ILE A 69 -0.54 -5.06 -13.12
C ILE A 69 -1.29 -4.23 -14.16
N GLU A 70 -2.50 -4.68 -14.58
CA GLU A 70 -3.33 -3.96 -15.55
C GLU A 70 -3.65 -2.53 -15.07
N ILE A 71 -4.02 -2.39 -13.80
CA ILE A 71 -4.36 -1.10 -13.22
C ILE A 71 -3.13 -0.19 -13.11
N LEU A 72 -2.00 -0.70 -12.63
CA LEU A 72 -0.75 0.07 -12.51
C LEU A 72 -0.30 0.71 -13.84
N ASP A 73 -0.63 0.08 -14.98
CA ASP A 73 -0.31 0.60 -16.30
C ASP A 73 -1.20 1.77 -16.75
N THR A 74 -2.33 1.97 -16.07
CA THR A 74 -3.31 3.02 -16.38
C THR A 74 -3.34 4.15 -15.37
N LEU A 75 -2.77 3.95 -14.18
CA LEU A 75 -2.80 4.95 -13.11
C LEU A 75 -1.97 6.18 -13.43
N GLU A 76 -2.50 7.33 -13.04
CA GLU A 76 -1.83 8.62 -13.20
C GLU A 76 -0.62 8.75 -12.25
N LYS A 77 0.49 9.19 -12.82
CA LYS A 77 1.72 9.53 -12.08
C LYS A 77 1.69 11.01 -11.64
N PRO A 78 2.47 11.41 -10.63
CA PRO A 78 3.49 10.63 -9.90
C PRO A 78 2.87 9.61 -8.93
N PHE A 79 3.60 8.50 -8.70
CA PHE A 79 3.21 7.52 -7.68
C PHE A 79 3.76 7.89 -6.31
N HIS A 80 2.91 7.77 -5.31
CA HIS A 80 3.22 8.03 -3.91
C HIS A 80 2.98 6.77 -3.07
N ALA A 81 3.79 6.56 -2.04
CA ALA A 81 3.54 5.58 -0.99
C ALA A 81 4.09 6.09 0.34
N PHE A 82 3.61 5.54 1.45
CA PHE A 82 4.17 5.87 2.75
C PHE A 82 5.59 5.31 2.92
N ASN A 83 5.84 4.11 2.40
CA ASN A 83 7.15 3.46 2.40
C ASN A 83 7.42 2.85 1.02
N CYS A 84 7.99 3.63 0.11
CA CYS A 84 8.20 3.24 -1.29
C CYS A 84 9.04 1.97 -1.47
N ASP A 85 9.99 1.68 -0.58
CA ASP A 85 10.79 0.46 -0.61
C ASP A 85 9.92 -0.79 -0.50
N PHE A 86 8.87 -0.73 0.34
CA PHE A 86 7.96 -1.87 0.56
C PHE A 86 7.15 -2.17 -0.69
N GLU A 87 6.39 -1.20 -1.21
CA GLU A 87 5.55 -1.38 -2.39
C GLU A 87 6.40 -1.77 -3.61
N SER A 88 7.52 -1.06 -3.84
CA SER A 88 8.43 -1.35 -4.96
C SER A 88 9.02 -2.76 -4.88
N GLY A 89 9.44 -3.18 -3.70
CA GLY A 89 10.03 -4.50 -3.49
C GLY A 89 9.02 -5.64 -3.66
N VAL A 90 7.81 -5.47 -3.11
CA VAL A 90 6.72 -6.46 -3.28
C VAL A 90 6.31 -6.56 -4.75
N PHE A 91 6.15 -5.45 -5.46
CA PHE A 91 5.80 -5.48 -6.89
C PHE A 91 6.91 -6.13 -7.73
N PHE A 92 8.17 -5.85 -7.44
CA PHE A 92 9.29 -6.45 -8.16
C PHE A 92 9.33 -7.97 -8.04
N HIS A 93 9.17 -8.52 -6.84
CA HIS A 93 9.25 -9.97 -6.60
C HIS A 93 7.95 -10.71 -6.90
N ASN A 94 6.79 -10.10 -6.65
CA ASN A 94 5.52 -10.80 -6.74
C ASN A 94 4.72 -10.53 -8.02
N LEU A 95 4.89 -9.35 -8.62
CA LEU A 95 4.25 -9.00 -9.90
C LEU A 95 5.24 -9.09 -11.07
N ASN A 96 6.53 -9.36 -10.78
CA ASN A 96 7.62 -9.28 -11.75
C ASN A 96 7.65 -7.92 -12.50
N LYS A 97 7.29 -6.86 -11.78
CA LYS A 97 7.13 -5.50 -12.32
C LYS A 97 7.92 -4.50 -11.49
N LYS A 98 8.89 -3.83 -12.11
CA LYS A 98 9.59 -2.72 -11.48
C LYS A 98 8.71 -1.47 -11.57
N VAL A 99 8.13 -1.08 -10.45
CA VAL A 99 7.34 0.15 -10.31
C VAL A 99 8.20 1.21 -9.64
N VAL A 100 8.28 2.37 -10.28
CA VAL A 100 9.02 3.52 -9.75
C VAL A 100 8.03 4.41 -9.02
N PHE A 101 8.26 4.58 -7.71
CA PHE A 101 7.57 5.58 -6.91
C PHE A 101 8.38 6.88 -6.94
N ASP A 102 7.68 7.98 -7.12
CA ASP A 102 8.29 9.29 -7.30
C ASP A 102 8.39 10.06 -5.98
N LYS A 103 7.48 9.76 -5.05
CA LYS A 103 7.27 10.55 -3.82
C LYS A 103 6.99 9.64 -2.63
N GLU A 104 7.73 9.85 -1.55
CA GLU A 104 7.60 9.10 -0.31
C GLU A 104 7.00 9.97 0.79
N LEU A 105 6.01 9.44 1.51
CA LEU A 105 5.21 10.22 2.47
C LEU A 105 5.78 10.19 3.89
N ASN A 106 6.66 9.23 4.22
CA ASN A 106 7.39 9.25 5.48
C ASN A 106 8.45 10.36 5.48
N THR A 107 8.85 10.82 6.66
CA THR A 107 9.93 11.82 6.81
C THR A 107 11.31 11.18 6.86
N GLU A 108 11.35 9.90 7.26
CA GLU A 108 12.56 9.10 7.36
C GLU A 108 12.24 7.62 7.15
N LYS A 109 13.25 6.83 6.77
CA LYS A 109 13.11 5.42 6.33
C LYS A 109 12.33 4.50 7.28
N TYR A 110 12.37 4.76 8.57
CA TYR A 110 11.75 3.89 9.57
C TYR A 110 10.60 4.57 10.34
N GLU A 111 10.12 5.70 9.84
CA GLU A 111 8.94 6.32 10.43
C GLU A 111 7.74 5.36 10.35
N ALA A 112 7.05 5.19 11.46
CA ALA A 112 5.83 4.40 11.52
C ALA A 112 4.61 5.28 11.29
N LYS A 113 3.70 4.89 10.40
CA LYS A 113 2.43 5.59 10.12
C LYS A 113 1.64 5.88 11.40
N ARG A 114 1.60 4.92 12.33
CA ARG A 114 0.96 5.05 13.65
C ARG A 114 1.50 6.20 14.53
N ASN A 115 2.71 6.70 14.24
CA ASN A 115 3.30 7.86 14.92
C ASN A 115 3.01 9.15 14.17
N ALA A 116 3.06 9.12 12.83
CA ALA A 116 2.78 10.27 11.98
C ALA A 116 1.33 10.75 12.08
N VAL A 117 0.38 9.81 12.11
CA VAL A 117 -1.06 10.09 12.14
C VAL A 117 -1.47 10.95 13.35
N PRO A 118 -1.18 10.58 14.62
CA PRO A 118 -1.53 11.41 15.77
C PRO A 118 -0.71 12.71 15.83
N PHE A 119 0.56 12.68 15.45
CA PHE A 119 1.41 13.87 15.41
C PHE A 119 0.83 14.95 14.48
N LEU A 120 0.33 14.54 13.32
CA LEU A 120 -0.30 15.42 12.33
C LEU A 120 -1.79 15.68 12.63
N LYS A 121 -2.34 15.16 13.72
CA LYS A 121 -3.76 15.25 14.06
C LYS A 121 -4.67 14.81 12.91
N ILE A 122 -4.36 13.65 12.33
CA ILE A 122 -5.13 13.01 11.26
C ILE A 122 -6.17 12.07 11.89
N SER A 123 -7.37 12.00 11.28
CA SER A 123 -8.41 11.07 11.69
C SER A 123 -7.98 9.61 11.50
N GLN A 124 -8.46 8.71 12.37
CA GLN A 124 -8.25 7.26 12.23
C GLN A 124 -9.13 6.63 11.14
N TYR A 125 -10.13 7.33 10.63
CA TYR A 125 -11.04 6.83 9.57
C TYR A 125 -11.69 5.47 9.85
N ASN A 126 -11.94 5.19 11.15
CA ASN A 126 -12.47 3.91 11.63
C ASN A 126 -11.56 2.70 11.29
N ASP A 127 -10.25 2.92 11.29
CA ASP A 127 -9.26 1.85 11.11
C ASP A 127 -9.39 0.82 12.23
N PRO A 128 -9.75 -0.45 11.93
CA PRO A 128 -9.95 -1.46 12.95
C PRO A 128 -8.64 -1.90 13.63
N PHE A 129 -7.49 -1.55 13.07
CA PHE A 129 -6.18 -2.03 13.52
C PHE A 129 -5.19 -0.93 13.88
N PHE A 130 -5.59 0.34 13.82
CA PHE A 130 -4.77 1.49 14.22
C PHE A 130 -3.35 1.47 13.59
N ASP A 131 -3.28 1.36 12.26
CA ASP A 131 -2.05 1.27 11.47
C ASP A 131 -1.18 0.03 11.75
N ASN A 132 -1.77 -1.05 12.25
CA ASN A 132 -1.06 -2.30 12.49
C ASN A 132 -1.30 -3.32 11.35
N GLY A 133 -0.42 -3.33 10.35
CA GLY A 133 -0.50 -4.23 9.20
C GLY A 133 -0.42 -5.72 9.58
N LYS A 134 0.22 -6.09 10.70
CA LYS A 134 0.23 -7.47 11.18
C LYS A 134 -1.17 -7.93 11.56
N LEU A 135 -1.96 -7.09 12.24
CA LEU A 135 -3.36 -7.41 12.56
C LEU A 135 -4.22 -7.49 11.30
N CYS A 136 -3.94 -6.67 10.28
CA CYS A 136 -4.59 -6.78 8.98
C CYS A 136 -4.31 -8.14 8.32
N MET A 137 -3.05 -8.56 8.28
CA MET A 137 -2.64 -9.87 7.80
C MET A 137 -3.36 -11.01 8.52
N GLU A 138 -3.37 -10.99 9.86
CA GLU A 138 -4.05 -12.01 10.69
C GLU A 138 -5.56 -12.04 10.43
N SER A 139 -6.19 -10.88 10.28
CA SER A 139 -7.61 -10.75 9.95
C SER A 139 -7.93 -11.32 8.56
N TRP A 140 -7.10 -11.00 7.56
CA TRP A 140 -7.25 -11.58 6.23
C TRP A 140 -7.12 -13.11 6.24
N LEU A 141 -6.13 -13.65 6.96
CA LEU A 141 -5.93 -15.11 7.10
C LEU A 141 -7.11 -15.81 7.79
N LYS A 142 -7.85 -15.10 8.65
CA LYS A 142 -9.10 -15.58 9.29
C LYS A 142 -10.33 -15.41 8.38
N GLY A 143 -10.19 -14.85 7.20
CA GLY A 143 -11.31 -14.59 6.27
C GLY A 143 -12.13 -13.34 6.62
N GLU A 144 -11.66 -12.48 7.51
CA GLU A 144 -12.32 -11.21 7.88
C GLU A 144 -12.03 -10.13 6.83
N ILE A 145 -12.40 -10.39 5.58
CA ILE A 145 -12.04 -9.60 4.40
C ILE A 145 -12.51 -8.14 4.51
N ASP A 146 -13.69 -7.90 5.08
CA ASP A 146 -14.23 -6.55 5.21
C ASP A 146 -13.43 -5.68 6.18
N LYS A 147 -12.93 -6.26 7.27
CA LYS A 147 -12.03 -5.56 8.19
C LYS A 147 -10.69 -5.20 7.53
N SER A 148 -10.15 -6.13 6.73
CA SER A 148 -8.90 -5.90 6.02
C SER A 148 -9.05 -4.81 4.96
N ILE A 149 -10.17 -4.75 4.23
CA ILE A 149 -10.50 -3.67 3.31
C ILE A 149 -10.66 -2.34 4.06
N ALA A 150 -11.35 -2.33 5.21
CA ALA A 150 -11.53 -1.13 6.03
C ALA A 150 -10.19 -0.56 6.53
N HIS A 151 -9.23 -1.42 6.86
CA HIS A 151 -7.87 -1.01 7.22
C HIS A 151 -7.15 -0.33 6.05
N ASN A 152 -7.07 -0.99 4.89
CA ASN A 152 -6.40 -0.43 3.71
C ASN A 152 -7.07 0.88 3.25
N ARG A 153 -8.41 0.97 3.28
CA ARG A 153 -9.14 2.21 3.04
C ARG A 153 -8.68 3.33 3.98
N SER A 154 -8.58 3.02 5.25
CA SER A 154 -8.15 3.99 6.26
C SER A 154 -6.70 4.41 6.05
N CYS A 155 -5.81 3.49 5.68
CA CYS A 155 -4.43 3.78 5.32
C CYS A 155 -4.34 4.77 4.16
N LEU A 156 -5.05 4.53 3.06
CA LEU A 156 -5.09 5.42 1.89
C LEU A 156 -5.59 6.84 2.24
N LEU A 157 -6.63 6.95 3.07
CA LEU A 157 -7.14 8.25 3.50
C LEU A 157 -6.15 8.99 4.42
N LYS A 158 -5.48 8.28 5.31
CA LYS A 158 -4.42 8.83 6.16
C LYS A 158 -3.24 9.31 5.34
N GLU A 159 -2.80 8.52 4.36
CA GLU A 159 -1.70 8.88 3.46
C GLU A 159 -2.02 10.11 2.61
N ARG A 160 -3.25 10.21 2.08
CA ARG A 160 -3.72 11.44 1.44
C ARG A 160 -3.60 12.64 2.37
N ASP A 161 -4.04 12.51 3.61
CA ASP A 161 -3.99 13.62 4.55
C ASP A 161 -2.57 13.95 5.00
N ILE A 162 -1.68 12.94 5.10
CA ILE A 162 -0.24 13.15 5.33
C ILE A 162 0.34 13.97 4.18
N LEU A 163 0.09 13.56 2.93
CA LEU A 163 0.55 14.30 1.75
C LEU A 163 0.08 15.76 1.77
N LEU A 164 -1.19 16.00 2.06
CA LEU A 164 -1.77 17.35 2.07
C LEU A 164 -1.25 18.21 3.22
N LYS A 165 -0.91 17.63 4.38
CA LYS A 165 -0.46 18.36 5.56
C LYS A 165 1.05 18.64 5.58
N ARG A 166 1.87 17.72 5.11
CA ARG A 166 3.33 17.87 5.22
C ARG A 166 4.11 17.63 3.92
N GLY A 167 3.41 17.21 2.84
CA GLY A 167 4.06 16.94 1.57
C GLY A 167 4.76 15.58 1.54
N PHE A 168 5.86 15.52 0.81
CA PHE A 168 6.60 14.30 0.49
C PHE A 168 8.10 14.57 0.44
N ARG A 169 8.88 13.49 0.44
CA ARG A 169 10.31 13.51 0.12
C ARG A 169 10.62 12.65 -1.09
N LYS A 170 11.84 12.74 -1.60
CA LYS A 170 12.36 11.80 -2.59
C LYS A 170 12.52 10.43 -1.91
N PRO A 171 12.04 9.33 -2.54
CA PRO A 171 12.27 7.99 -2.03
C PRO A 171 13.75 7.64 -1.93
N ASP A 172 14.08 6.79 -0.96
CA ASP A 172 15.38 6.15 -0.90
C ASP A 172 15.57 5.20 -2.09
N GLU A 173 16.81 4.95 -2.48
CA GLU A 173 17.11 4.06 -3.59
C GLU A 173 17.09 2.60 -3.13
N LEU A 174 16.10 1.83 -3.59
CA LEU A 174 16.04 0.39 -3.39
C LEU A 174 16.88 -0.33 -4.45
N LYS A 175 17.84 -1.15 -4.00
CA LYS A 175 18.57 -2.05 -4.91
C LYS A 175 17.70 -3.25 -5.26
N PHE A 176 17.47 -3.45 -6.57
CA PHE A 176 16.66 -4.56 -7.08
C PHE A 176 17.54 -5.75 -7.43
N ASN A 177 17.47 -6.81 -6.63
CA ASN A 177 18.16 -8.08 -6.81
C ASN A 177 17.13 -9.21 -6.83
N LYS A 178 17.33 -10.21 -7.71
CA LYS A 178 16.47 -11.42 -7.78
C LYS A 178 17.12 -12.64 -7.13
N GLU A 179 18.45 -12.64 -6.96
CA GLU A 179 19.24 -13.76 -6.43
C GLU A 179 19.99 -13.36 -5.15
#